data_caeba6898ddcdf154fa1bb294a7cdb29
#
_entry.id   caeba6898ddcdf154fa1bb294a7cdb29
#
_cell.length_a   1.000
_cell.length_b   1.000
_cell.length_c   1.000
_cell.angle_alpha   90.00
_cell.angle_beta   90.00
_cell.angle_gamma   90.00
#
_symmetry.space_group_name_H-M   'P 1'
#
loop_
_entity.id
_entity.type
_entity.pdbx_description
1 polymer ?
#
loop_
_entity_poly.entity_id
_entity_poly.type
_entity_poly.pdbx_seq_one_letter_code
_entity_poly.pdbx_strand_id
1 'polypeptide(L)'
;MWDEAPEFALGESTLDGMIKVGNVYDFALLVFGPDDSSIIRGSEYLTPRDNVIFELGLLMGRIGRGRALWLSPRGSKAPYTLSDLDGILHLEFDEPDLRDDAKILASLDEARSKICRQTNMLGPRSDGPVHQVLMRQALCLASKQYAQARFEKDIEYIHRFFSENKVTSERGVTADHFHDYFAPGRSWDMVHLGLFVDKENQRMLFDPPSGAGEMEFLRIEAVEGMIKQCGASLVVIITCDSLRFGEQLARFTNVIAGHQAIAPRAALDWAKVFYQALSYGEALSQAFYKAQDAADPGLILMARSDICFRPAR
;
A
#
# COMPACT_ATOMS: atom_id res chain seq x y z
N MET A 1 8.30 -10.54 12.14
CA MET A 1 8.93 -10.31 13.45
C MET A 1 10.38 -9.88 13.24
N TRP A 2 11.08 -9.42 14.25
CA TRP A 2 12.45 -8.88 14.17
C TRP A 2 13.46 -9.82 13.51
N ASP A 3 13.32 -11.12 13.72
CA ASP A 3 14.17 -12.20 13.23
C ASP A 3 14.06 -12.48 11.72
N GLU A 4 13.05 -11.92 11.08
CA GLU A 4 12.84 -12.06 9.62
C GLU A 4 13.27 -10.81 8.84
N ALA A 5 13.59 -9.71 9.54
CA ALA A 5 13.97 -8.46 8.91
C ALA A 5 15.48 -8.43 8.60
N PRO A 6 15.89 -8.15 7.36
CA PRO A 6 17.30 -8.17 6.94
C PRO A 6 18.16 -7.12 7.67
N GLU A 7 17.54 -6.14 8.32
CA GLU A 7 18.22 -5.11 9.10
C GLU A 7 18.78 -5.60 10.43
N PHE A 8 18.32 -6.81 10.89
CA PHE A 8 18.79 -7.43 12.14
C PHE A 8 19.72 -8.61 11.82
N ALA A 9 20.99 -8.30 11.54
CA ALA A 9 21.98 -9.32 11.23
C ALA A 9 22.53 -10.00 12.50
N LEU A 10 22.92 -11.26 12.37
CA LEU A 10 23.58 -11.99 13.44
C LEU A 10 24.89 -11.28 13.86
N GLY A 11 25.03 -11.04 15.17
CA GLY A 11 26.20 -10.38 15.75
C GLY A 11 26.10 -8.85 15.86
N GLU A 12 25.01 -8.25 15.41
CA GLU A 12 24.71 -6.83 15.64
C GLU A 12 23.80 -6.65 16.88
N SER A 13 23.89 -5.49 17.51
CA SER A 13 22.96 -5.16 18.60
C SER A 13 21.58 -4.83 18.04
N THR A 14 20.52 -5.08 18.81
CA THR A 14 19.16 -4.66 18.46
C THR A 14 19.09 -3.16 18.18
N LEU A 15 19.87 -2.36 18.90
CA LEU A 15 19.95 -0.91 18.72
C LEU A 15 20.48 -0.55 17.33
N ASP A 16 21.52 -1.22 16.85
CA ASP A 16 22.07 -0.98 15.51
C ASP A 16 21.05 -1.33 14.42
N GLY A 17 20.33 -2.44 14.59
CA GLY A 17 19.21 -2.82 13.73
C GLY A 17 18.11 -1.74 13.71
N MET A 18 17.71 -1.23 14.87
CA MET A 18 16.71 -0.16 14.97
C MET A 18 17.16 1.15 14.30
N ILE A 19 18.43 1.49 14.42
CA ILE A 19 19.00 2.66 13.71
C ILE A 19 18.92 2.46 12.19
N LYS A 20 19.24 1.27 11.70
CA LYS A 20 19.09 0.93 10.27
C LYS A 20 17.64 1.03 9.81
N VAL A 21 16.69 0.45 10.56
CA VAL A 21 15.24 0.57 10.32
C VAL A 21 14.84 2.03 10.19
N GLY A 22 15.25 2.90 11.13
CA GLY A 22 14.96 4.33 11.06
C GLY A 22 15.61 5.07 9.87
N ASN A 23 16.58 4.47 9.19
CA ASN A 23 17.18 5.05 7.98
C ASN A 23 16.46 4.58 6.69
N VAL A 24 15.86 3.40 6.71
CA VAL A 24 15.29 2.74 5.52
C VAL A 24 13.79 2.98 5.39
N TYR A 25 13.06 2.90 6.52
CA TYR A 25 11.60 2.96 6.51
C TYR A 25 11.07 4.36 6.78
N ASP A 26 9.99 4.71 6.10
CA ASP A 26 9.37 6.04 6.20
C ASP A 26 8.45 6.18 7.41
N PHE A 27 7.89 5.07 7.89
CA PHE A 27 6.96 5.02 9.01
C PHE A 27 7.26 3.85 9.91
N ALA A 28 6.92 4.01 11.18
CA ALA A 28 6.97 2.96 12.18
C ALA A 28 5.66 2.89 12.95
N LEU A 29 5.20 1.68 13.25
CA LEU A 29 4.06 1.42 14.11
C LEU A 29 4.50 0.47 15.23
N LEU A 30 4.38 0.95 16.47
CA LEU A 30 4.71 0.19 17.65
C LEU A 30 3.42 -0.22 18.39
N VAL A 31 3.39 -1.42 18.92
CA VAL A 31 2.24 -1.91 19.70
C VAL A 31 2.56 -1.84 21.19
N PHE A 32 1.78 -1.06 21.91
CA PHE A 32 1.88 -0.89 23.36
C PHE A 32 0.88 -1.83 24.04
N GLY A 33 1.33 -3.04 24.36
CA GLY A 33 0.56 -3.99 25.16
C GLY A 33 0.69 -3.73 26.65
N PRO A 34 -0.23 -4.23 27.48
CA PRO A 34 -0.11 -4.23 28.94
C PRO A 34 0.78 -5.41 29.40
N ASP A 35 2.02 -5.45 28.90
CA ASP A 35 2.90 -6.62 29.00
C ASP A 35 3.64 -6.71 30.34
N ASP A 36 3.85 -5.57 31.00
CA ASP A 36 4.57 -5.44 32.25
C ASP A 36 3.73 -4.71 33.32
N SER A 37 4.15 -4.74 34.57
CA SER A 37 3.57 -3.94 35.64
C SER A 37 4.65 -3.09 36.31
N SER A 38 4.28 -1.88 36.69
CA SER A 38 5.18 -0.95 37.38
C SER A 38 4.49 -0.28 38.55
N ILE A 39 5.22 -0.06 39.64
CA ILE A 39 4.72 0.70 40.79
C ILE A 39 5.10 2.17 40.61
N ILE A 40 4.09 3.01 40.33
CA ILE A 40 4.27 4.45 40.11
C ILE A 40 3.58 5.19 41.25
N ARG A 41 4.36 5.94 42.04
CA ARG A 41 3.85 6.71 43.18
C ARG A 41 3.03 5.89 44.19
N GLY A 42 3.40 4.61 44.36
CA GLY A 42 2.74 3.68 45.29
C GLY A 42 1.51 2.96 44.77
N SER A 43 1.15 3.15 43.51
CA SER A 43 0.09 2.41 42.83
C SER A 43 0.66 1.56 41.73
N GLU A 44 0.09 0.35 41.55
CA GLU A 44 0.48 -0.58 40.51
C GLU A 44 -0.29 -0.26 39.22
N TYR A 45 0.43 -0.20 38.09
CA TYR A 45 -0.11 0.05 36.77
C TYR A 45 0.42 -1.00 35.78
N LEU A 46 -0.43 -1.39 34.84
CA LEU A 46 0.02 -2.13 33.66
C LEU A 46 0.78 -1.15 32.74
N THR A 47 1.92 -1.55 32.26
CA THR A 47 2.79 -0.71 31.40
C THR A 47 3.21 -1.46 30.15
N PRO A 48 3.53 -0.76 29.06
CA PRO A 48 4.24 -1.38 27.94
C PRO A 48 5.66 -1.78 28.39
N ARG A 49 6.29 -2.67 27.67
CA ARG A 49 7.71 -2.98 27.89
C ARG A 49 8.58 -1.76 27.70
N ASP A 50 9.54 -1.57 28.57
CA ASP A 50 10.48 -0.43 28.53
C ASP A 50 11.19 -0.31 27.17
N ASN A 51 11.56 -1.44 26.56
CA ASN A 51 12.20 -1.45 25.24
C ASN A 51 11.32 -0.81 24.17
N VAL A 52 10.00 -1.08 24.16
CA VAL A 52 9.09 -0.53 23.15
C VAL A 52 8.95 0.98 23.30
N ILE A 53 8.97 1.49 24.54
CA ILE A 53 8.98 2.94 24.81
C ILE A 53 10.27 3.57 24.28
N PHE A 54 11.42 2.94 24.56
CA PHE A 54 12.72 3.39 24.05
C PHE A 54 12.76 3.39 22.52
N GLU A 55 12.28 2.33 21.87
CA GLU A 55 12.18 2.20 20.42
C GLU A 55 11.30 3.29 19.81
N LEU A 56 10.16 3.61 20.43
CA LEU A 56 9.32 4.72 19.98
C LEU A 56 10.08 6.05 20.02
N GLY A 57 10.76 6.34 21.13
CA GLY A 57 11.55 7.57 21.26
C GLY A 57 12.68 7.66 20.24
N LEU A 58 13.40 6.55 20.00
CA LEU A 58 14.46 6.47 18.99
C LEU A 58 13.91 6.74 17.58
N LEU A 59 12.81 6.09 17.22
CA LEU A 59 12.19 6.25 15.91
C LEU A 59 11.57 7.63 15.73
N MET A 60 10.92 8.20 16.77
CA MET A 60 10.47 9.60 16.73
C MET A 60 11.61 10.58 16.44
N GLY A 61 12.77 10.35 17.02
CA GLY A 61 13.96 11.17 16.76
C GLY A 61 14.54 10.98 15.35
N ARG A 62 14.38 9.80 14.75
CA ARG A 62 14.95 9.45 13.45
C ARG A 62 14.06 9.82 12.26
N ILE A 63 12.79 9.44 12.32
CA ILE A 63 11.86 9.59 11.19
C ILE A 63 10.84 10.72 11.40
N GLY A 64 10.85 11.33 12.57
CA GLY A 64 9.96 12.40 12.94
C GLY A 64 8.69 11.92 13.67
N ARG A 65 8.17 12.78 14.52
CA ARG A 65 7.06 12.51 15.44
C ARG A 65 5.76 12.06 14.76
N GLY A 66 5.47 12.62 13.58
CA GLY A 66 4.28 12.26 12.82
C GLY A 66 4.38 10.94 12.06
N ARG A 67 5.56 10.30 12.04
CA ARG A 67 5.85 9.08 11.32
C ARG A 67 6.08 7.87 12.21
N ALA A 68 6.39 8.09 13.49
CA ALA A 68 6.46 7.04 14.49
C ALA A 68 5.14 6.98 15.25
N LEU A 69 4.31 6.03 14.88
CA LEU A 69 2.96 5.82 15.41
C LEU A 69 2.97 4.72 16.47
N TRP A 70 2.02 4.74 17.37
CA TRP A 70 1.84 3.66 18.33
C TRP A 70 0.36 3.34 18.52
N LEU A 71 0.10 2.07 18.84
CA LEU A 71 -1.22 1.47 18.92
C LEU A 71 -1.36 0.79 20.29
N SER A 72 -2.46 1.03 21.00
CA SER A 72 -2.73 0.41 22.30
C SER A 72 -4.18 -0.09 22.41
N PRO A 73 -4.46 -1.07 23.27
CA PRO A 73 -5.84 -1.45 23.60
C PRO A 73 -6.54 -0.33 24.35
N ARG A 74 -7.87 -0.25 24.19
CA ARG A 74 -8.76 0.68 24.93
C ARG A 74 -9.16 0.14 26.30
N GLY A 75 -9.62 1.06 27.14
CA GLY A 75 -10.34 0.76 28.38
C GLY A 75 -9.44 0.23 29.51
N SER A 76 -9.91 -0.77 30.25
CA SER A 76 -9.23 -1.29 31.45
C SER A 76 -7.88 -1.95 31.18
N LYS A 77 -7.58 -2.28 29.93
CA LYS A 77 -6.31 -2.84 29.49
C LYS A 77 -5.38 -1.82 28.82
N ALA A 78 -5.81 -0.57 28.76
CA ALA A 78 -4.93 0.50 28.27
C ALA A 78 -3.71 0.61 29.20
N PRO A 79 -2.48 0.44 28.68
CA PRO A 79 -1.30 0.56 29.53
C PRO A 79 -1.08 2.01 29.96
N TYR A 80 -0.56 2.19 31.17
CA TYR A 80 -0.09 3.49 31.61
C TYR A 80 1.14 3.91 30.78
N THR A 81 1.09 5.10 30.23
CA THR A 81 2.15 5.64 29.39
C THR A 81 2.83 6.85 30.05
N LEU A 82 3.98 7.25 29.51
CA LEU A 82 4.67 8.45 29.98
C LEU A 82 3.82 9.69 29.73
N SER A 83 3.77 10.61 30.72
CA SER A 83 3.06 11.88 30.61
C SER A 83 3.49 12.74 29.41
N ASP A 84 4.74 12.60 28.97
CA ASP A 84 5.26 13.31 27.79
C ASP A 84 4.68 12.81 26.46
N LEU A 85 4.05 11.65 26.48
CA LEU A 85 3.27 11.12 25.37
C LEU A 85 1.79 11.59 25.39
N ASP A 86 1.35 12.19 26.51
CA ASP A 86 0.01 12.75 26.61
C ASP A 86 -0.16 13.88 25.59
N GLY A 87 -1.27 13.85 24.86
CA GLY A 87 -1.58 14.82 23.78
C GLY A 87 -0.89 14.53 22.45
N ILE A 88 -0.10 13.47 22.36
CA ILE A 88 0.30 12.89 21.05
C ILE A 88 -0.82 11.99 20.59
N LEU A 89 -1.34 12.26 19.38
CA LEU A 89 -2.35 11.39 18.78
C LEU A 89 -1.79 9.97 18.63
N HIS A 90 -2.43 9.03 19.31
CA HIS A 90 -2.13 7.61 19.20
C HIS A 90 -3.33 6.85 18.66
N LEU A 91 -3.10 5.61 18.28
CA LEU A 91 -4.09 4.71 17.74
C LEU A 91 -4.58 3.78 18.85
N GLU A 92 -5.87 3.49 18.83
CA GLU A 92 -6.47 2.58 19.80
C GLU A 92 -7.27 1.51 19.09
N PHE A 93 -7.39 0.34 19.71
CA PHE A 93 -8.24 -0.74 19.24
C PHE A 93 -9.02 -1.37 20.41
N ASP A 94 -10.21 -1.86 20.09
CA ASP A 94 -10.97 -2.66 21.04
C ASP A 94 -10.42 -4.08 21.03
N GLU A 95 -10.24 -4.68 22.21
CA GLU A 95 -9.66 -6.02 22.30
C GLU A 95 -10.59 -7.05 21.65
N PRO A 96 -10.17 -7.70 20.55
CA PRO A 96 -11.01 -8.65 19.84
C PRO A 96 -10.95 -10.04 20.49
N ASP A 97 -11.93 -10.87 20.16
CA ASP A 97 -11.78 -12.31 20.37
C ASP A 97 -10.70 -12.85 19.43
N LEU A 98 -9.53 -13.17 19.97
CA LEU A 98 -8.35 -13.65 19.21
C LEU A 98 -8.57 -14.99 18.47
N ARG A 99 -9.74 -15.60 18.62
CA ARG A 99 -10.13 -16.83 17.92
C ARG A 99 -10.90 -16.54 16.62
N ASP A 100 -11.18 -15.27 16.34
CA ASP A 100 -12.02 -14.85 15.22
C ASP A 100 -11.28 -13.75 14.42
N ASP A 101 -10.67 -14.15 13.32
CA ASP A 101 -9.92 -13.25 12.45
C ASP A 101 -10.76 -12.07 11.94
N ALA A 102 -12.06 -12.27 11.70
CA ALA A 102 -12.95 -11.20 11.26
C ALA A 102 -13.14 -10.14 12.35
N LYS A 103 -13.26 -10.55 13.61
CA LYS A 103 -13.34 -9.62 14.74
C LYS A 103 -12.03 -8.90 14.99
N ILE A 104 -10.88 -9.58 14.83
CA ILE A 104 -9.56 -8.95 14.90
C ILE A 104 -9.47 -7.84 13.85
N LEU A 105 -9.80 -8.15 12.61
CA LEU A 105 -9.75 -7.17 11.53
C LEU A 105 -10.70 -5.98 11.79
N ALA A 106 -11.93 -6.25 12.22
CA ALA A 106 -12.91 -5.20 12.52
C ALA A 106 -12.45 -4.29 13.67
N SER A 107 -11.79 -4.84 14.69
CA SER A 107 -11.28 -4.03 15.82
C SER A 107 -10.15 -3.08 15.41
N LEU A 108 -9.45 -3.38 14.32
CA LEU A 108 -8.34 -2.59 13.79
C LEU A 108 -8.75 -1.61 12.68
N ASP A 109 -9.98 -1.66 12.17
CA ASP A 109 -10.40 -0.86 11.01
C ASP A 109 -10.28 0.66 11.25
N GLU A 110 -10.59 1.15 12.44
CA GLU A 110 -10.43 2.57 12.78
C GLU A 110 -8.95 2.98 12.80
N ALA A 111 -8.10 2.18 13.44
CA ALA A 111 -6.66 2.42 13.50
C ALA A 111 -6.05 2.40 12.10
N ARG A 112 -6.41 1.40 11.29
CA ARG A 112 -6.00 1.27 9.89
C ARG A 112 -6.35 2.51 9.06
N SER A 113 -7.60 2.99 9.18
CA SER A 113 -8.05 4.18 8.45
C SER A 113 -7.24 5.42 8.83
N LYS A 114 -6.92 5.60 10.12
CA LYS A 114 -6.08 6.70 10.61
C LYS A 114 -4.63 6.57 10.12
N ILE A 115 -4.05 5.36 10.13
CA ILE A 115 -2.72 5.08 9.59
C ILE A 115 -2.67 5.45 8.11
N CYS A 116 -3.62 4.96 7.32
CA CYS A 116 -3.70 5.24 5.89
C CYS A 116 -3.79 6.74 5.60
N ARG A 117 -4.62 7.48 6.37
CA ARG A 117 -4.70 8.94 6.24
C ARG A 117 -3.36 9.60 6.56
N GLN A 118 -2.71 9.21 7.66
CA GLN A 118 -1.45 9.81 8.09
C GLN A 118 -0.32 9.53 7.11
N THR A 119 -0.22 8.29 6.63
CA THR A 119 0.80 7.91 5.65
C THR A 119 0.58 8.61 4.31
N ASN A 120 -0.65 8.73 3.84
CA ASN A 120 -0.98 9.48 2.63
C ASN A 120 -0.67 10.97 2.79
N MET A 121 -1.00 11.58 3.94
CA MET A 121 -0.78 13.00 4.18
C MET A 121 0.72 13.36 4.24
N LEU A 122 1.55 12.52 4.85
CA LEU A 122 2.98 12.80 5.01
C LEU A 122 3.85 12.27 3.86
N GLY A 123 3.39 11.25 3.16
CA GLY A 123 4.15 10.59 2.11
C GLY A 123 5.45 9.94 2.57
N PRO A 124 6.23 9.35 1.66
CA PRO A 124 7.58 8.93 1.95
C PRO A 124 8.47 10.14 2.27
N ARG A 125 9.58 9.89 2.97
CA ARG A 125 10.55 10.95 3.26
C ARG A 125 11.24 11.40 1.96
N SER A 126 11.35 12.70 1.78
CA SER A 126 11.96 13.29 0.59
C SER A 126 13.48 13.07 0.47
N ASP A 127 14.11 12.56 1.52
CA ASP A 127 15.55 12.29 1.62
C ASP A 127 15.92 10.84 1.24
N GLY A 128 14.94 10.00 0.94
CA GLY A 128 15.15 8.64 0.45
C GLY A 128 15.68 8.59 -0.99
N PRO A 129 16.43 7.53 -1.36
CA PRO A 129 16.93 7.38 -2.74
C PRO A 129 15.76 7.16 -3.70
N VAL A 130 15.74 7.91 -4.80
CA VAL A 130 14.82 7.69 -5.92
C VAL A 130 15.47 6.77 -6.93
N HIS A 131 14.93 5.58 -7.13
CA HIS A 131 15.46 4.60 -8.07
C HIS A 131 14.93 4.86 -9.49
N GLN A 132 15.85 4.85 -10.46
CA GLN A 132 15.47 5.03 -11.86
C GLN A 132 15.02 3.70 -12.47
N VAL A 133 13.81 3.68 -13.00
CA VAL A 133 13.24 2.57 -13.74
C VAL A 133 13.13 2.96 -15.23
N LEU A 134 13.71 2.15 -16.11
CA LEU A 134 13.52 2.33 -17.54
C LEU A 134 12.14 1.86 -17.94
N MET A 135 11.28 2.78 -18.39
CA MET A 135 9.95 2.43 -18.92
C MET A 135 10.10 1.83 -20.31
N ARG A 136 10.08 0.53 -20.41
CA ARG A 136 10.13 -0.25 -21.66
C ARG A 136 8.74 -0.64 -22.10
N GLN A 137 7.97 -1.23 -21.19
CA GLN A 137 6.63 -1.74 -21.46
C GLN A 137 5.67 -1.51 -20.29
N ALA A 138 4.50 -1.01 -20.60
CA ALA A 138 3.37 -0.92 -19.69
C ALA A 138 2.22 -1.79 -20.18
N LEU A 139 1.54 -2.47 -19.24
CA LEU A 139 0.35 -3.27 -19.49
C LEU A 139 -0.87 -2.61 -18.86
N CYS A 140 -1.94 -2.44 -19.63
CA CYS A 140 -3.20 -1.88 -19.17
C CYS A 140 -4.34 -2.85 -19.48
N LEU A 141 -4.94 -3.43 -18.47
CA LEU A 141 -6.02 -4.41 -18.60
C LEU A 141 -7.29 -3.90 -17.92
N ALA A 142 -8.42 -3.93 -18.64
CA ALA A 142 -9.69 -3.50 -18.11
C ALA A 142 -10.83 -4.45 -18.48
N SER A 143 -11.81 -4.62 -17.58
CA SER A 143 -13.07 -5.28 -17.91
C SER A 143 -13.98 -4.34 -18.72
N LYS A 144 -14.97 -4.92 -19.44
CA LYS A 144 -16.01 -4.13 -20.15
C LYS A 144 -16.84 -3.30 -19.17
N GLN A 145 -17.11 -3.82 -17.98
CA GLN A 145 -17.86 -3.09 -16.94
C GLN A 145 -17.06 -1.87 -16.43
N TYR A 146 -15.75 -2.00 -16.29
CA TYR A 146 -14.87 -0.88 -15.96
C TYR A 146 -14.94 0.22 -17.04
N ALA A 147 -14.87 -0.18 -18.31
CA ALA A 147 -15.00 0.74 -19.43
C ALA A 147 -16.39 1.44 -19.46
N GLN A 148 -17.48 0.71 -19.19
CA GLN A 148 -18.83 1.27 -19.11
C GLN A 148 -18.99 2.29 -17.96
N ALA A 149 -18.28 2.11 -16.86
CA ALA A 149 -18.25 3.04 -15.73
C ALA A 149 -17.45 4.34 -16.03
N ARG A 150 -16.96 4.55 -17.24
CA ARG A 150 -16.15 5.69 -17.71
C ARG A 150 -14.76 5.79 -17.12
N PHE A 151 -14.21 4.72 -16.60
CA PHE A 151 -12.82 4.69 -16.11
C PHE A 151 -11.78 4.50 -17.22
N GLU A 152 -12.19 4.25 -18.45
CA GLU A 152 -11.30 3.90 -19.56
C GLU A 152 -10.37 5.04 -20.03
N LYS A 153 -10.69 6.28 -19.64
CA LYS A 153 -9.85 7.45 -20.00
C LYS A 153 -8.50 7.46 -19.32
N ASP A 154 -8.34 6.76 -18.20
CA ASP A 154 -7.04 6.58 -17.55
C ASP A 154 -6.07 5.81 -18.47
N ILE A 155 -6.56 4.80 -19.19
CA ILE A 155 -5.78 4.08 -20.22
C ILE A 155 -5.38 5.03 -21.38
N GLU A 156 -6.29 5.91 -21.80
CA GLU A 156 -5.97 6.93 -22.80
C GLU A 156 -4.86 7.88 -22.33
N TYR A 157 -4.86 8.25 -21.03
CA TYR A 157 -3.77 9.06 -20.48
C TYR A 157 -2.44 8.31 -20.49
N ILE A 158 -2.43 7.02 -20.17
CA ILE A 158 -1.21 6.20 -20.22
C ILE A 158 -0.66 6.17 -21.66
N HIS A 159 -1.51 5.89 -22.66
CA HIS A 159 -1.12 5.93 -24.08
C HIS A 159 -0.62 7.33 -24.51
N ARG A 160 -1.25 8.39 -24.03
CA ARG A 160 -0.88 9.75 -24.38
C ARG A 160 0.45 10.19 -23.79
N PHE A 161 0.76 9.77 -22.56
CA PHE A 161 1.95 10.20 -21.85
C PHE A 161 3.14 9.25 -22.02
N PHE A 162 2.89 7.99 -22.34
CA PHE A 162 3.91 7.01 -22.69
C PHE A 162 3.76 6.67 -24.18
N SER A 163 4.86 6.49 -24.90
CA SER A 163 4.82 6.21 -26.35
C SER A 163 3.95 4.98 -26.64
N GLU A 164 3.08 5.05 -27.68
CA GLU A 164 2.11 4.00 -28.04
C GLU A 164 2.75 2.60 -28.18
N ASN A 165 3.95 2.53 -28.75
CA ASN A 165 4.69 1.26 -28.92
C ASN A 165 5.21 0.64 -27.60
N LYS A 166 5.03 1.33 -26.47
CA LYS A 166 5.41 0.87 -25.14
C LYS A 166 4.22 0.49 -24.27
N VAL A 167 3.01 0.72 -24.73
CA VAL A 167 1.79 0.45 -23.96
C VAL A 167 0.98 -0.62 -24.68
N THR A 168 0.81 -1.75 -24.01
CA THR A 168 -0.13 -2.81 -24.41
C THR A 168 -1.40 -2.63 -23.61
N SER A 169 -2.56 -2.57 -24.26
CA SER A 169 -3.83 -2.43 -23.56
C SER A 169 -4.87 -3.37 -24.14
N GLU A 170 -5.72 -3.91 -23.27
CA GLU A 170 -6.88 -4.70 -23.64
C GLU A 170 -8.10 -4.34 -22.80
N ARG A 171 -9.27 -4.28 -23.46
CA ARG A 171 -10.58 -4.10 -22.85
C ARG A 171 -11.41 -5.36 -23.03
N GLY A 172 -12.09 -5.76 -21.98
CA GLY A 172 -12.85 -7.01 -22.01
C GLY A 172 -11.94 -8.21 -21.82
N VAL A 173 -10.96 -8.08 -20.93
CA VAL A 173 -9.96 -9.12 -20.68
C VAL A 173 -10.60 -10.34 -20.00
N THR A 174 -10.37 -11.52 -20.57
CA THR A 174 -10.75 -12.82 -20.00
C THR A 174 -9.64 -13.37 -19.10
N ALA A 175 -9.94 -14.39 -18.30
CA ALA A 175 -8.94 -15.05 -17.47
C ALA A 175 -7.80 -15.67 -18.30
N ASP A 176 -8.13 -16.26 -19.46
CA ASP A 176 -7.13 -16.85 -20.36
C ASP A 176 -6.20 -15.79 -20.96
N HIS A 177 -6.76 -14.66 -21.44
CA HIS A 177 -5.95 -13.55 -21.95
C HIS A 177 -5.05 -12.96 -20.87
N PHE A 178 -5.56 -12.90 -19.62
CA PHE A 178 -4.73 -12.47 -18.51
C PHE A 178 -3.53 -13.39 -18.31
N HIS A 179 -3.71 -14.71 -18.36
CA HIS A 179 -2.61 -15.67 -18.33
C HIS A 179 -1.58 -15.45 -19.45
N ASP A 180 -2.05 -15.16 -20.68
CA ASP A 180 -1.16 -14.92 -21.83
C ASP A 180 -0.28 -13.69 -21.64
N TYR A 181 -0.81 -12.62 -21.05
CA TYR A 181 -0.02 -11.42 -20.73
C TYR A 181 1.03 -11.63 -19.66
N PHE A 182 0.85 -12.60 -18.79
CA PHE A 182 1.80 -12.95 -17.73
C PHE A 182 2.53 -14.28 -17.99
N ALA A 183 2.50 -14.78 -19.22
CA ALA A 183 3.22 -16.00 -19.59
C ALA A 183 4.74 -15.88 -19.35
N PRO A 184 5.45 -17.01 -19.11
CA PRO A 184 6.89 -17.00 -18.89
C PRO A 184 7.67 -16.23 -19.97
N GLY A 185 8.57 -15.33 -19.53
CA GLY A 185 9.37 -14.47 -20.43
C GLY A 185 8.70 -13.12 -20.77
N ARG A 186 7.47 -12.87 -20.36
CA ARG A 186 6.87 -11.55 -20.41
C ARG A 186 7.35 -10.72 -19.21
N SER A 187 7.65 -9.46 -19.43
CA SER A 187 8.01 -8.51 -18.37
C SER A 187 7.32 -7.17 -18.60
N TRP A 188 6.90 -6.55 -17.53
CA TRP A 188 6.22 -5.27 -17.56
C TRP A 188 6.83 -4.36 -16.51
N ASP A 189 7.16 -3.12 -16.84
CA ASP A 189 7.69 -2.15 -15.87
C ASP A 189 6.55 -1.53 -15.05
N MET A 190 5.38 -1.39 -15.66
CA MET A 190 4.15 -0.89 -15.04
C MET A 190 2.95 -1.75 -15.46
N VAL A 191 2.08 -2.08 -14.51
CA VAL A 191 0.81 -2.78 -14.75
C VAL A 191 -0.33 -1.93 -14.22
N HIS A 192 -1.32 -1.62 -15.08
CA HIS A 192 -2.55 -0.92 -14.70
C HIS A 192 -3.74 -1.86 -14.86
N LEU A 193 -4.49 -2.06 -13.77
CA LEU A 193 -5.62 -2.98 -13.71
C LEU A 193 -6.91 -2.23 -13.41
N GLY A 194 -7.80 -2.19 -14.39
CA GLY A 194 -9.20 -1.78 -14.28
C GLY A 194 -10.12 -3.00 -14.15
N LEU A 195 -9.84 -3.90 -13.22
CA LEU A 195 -10.56 -5.16 -12.98
C LEU A 195 -11.19 -5.15 -11.59
N PHE A 196 -12.38 -5.73 -11.47
CA PHE A 196 -13.07 -5.78 -10.18
C PHE A 196 -12.47 -6.84 -9.26
N VAL A 197 -12.48 -6.55 -7.96
CA VAL A 197 -12.05 -7.45 -6.90
C VAL A 197 -13.26 -7.83 -6.05
N ASP A 198 -13.53 -9.14 -5.97
CA ASP A 198 -14.47 -9.71 -5.00
C ASP A 198 -13.71 -9.94 -3.69
N LYS A 199 -13.84 -9.00 -2.76
CA LYS A 199 -13.11 -9.00 -1.48
C LYS A 199 -13.55 -10.14 -0.54
N GLU A 200 -14.80 -10.59 -0.65
CA GLU A 200 -15.33 -11.65 0.21
C GLU A 200 -14.77 -13.02 -0.17
N ASN A 201 -14.66 -13.26 -1.47
CA ASN A 201 -14.17 -14.54 -2.00
C ASN A 201 -12.69 -14.52 -2.42
N GLN A 202 -11.97 -13.43 -2.19
CA GLN A 202 -10.56 -13.27 -2.56
C GLN A 202 -10.31 -13.61 -4.04
N ARG A 203 -11.07 -12.94 -4.94
CA ARG A 203 -11.05 -13.21 -6.38
C ARG A 203 -10.94 -11.93 -7.18
N MET A 204 -10.24 -11.99 -8.31
CA MET A 204 -10.28 -10.98 -9.36
C MET A 204 -11.22 -11.45 -10.46
N LEU A 205 -12.09 -10.55 -10.91
CA LEU A 205 -13.16 -10.87 -11.87
C LEU A 205 -12.78 -10.43 -13.28
N PHE A 206 -13.08 -11.29 -14.25
CA PHE A 206 -12.76 -11.13 -15.66
C PHE A 206 -14.02 -11.26 -16.52
N ASP A 207 -13.97 -10.69 -17.72
CA ASP A 207 -15.07 -10.82 -18.66
C ASP A 207 -15.20 -12.26 -19.18
N PRO A 208 -16.43 -12.71 -19.46
CA PRO A 208 -16.65 -14.05 -20.04
C PRO A 208 -16.12 -14.13 -21.48
N PRO A 209 -15.55 -15.27 -21.91
CA PRO A 209 -14.96 -15.45 -23.25
C PRO A 209 -15.94 -15.17 -24.39
N SER A 210 -17.20 -15.49 -24.22
CA SER A 210 -18.27 -15.25 -25.23
C SER A 210 -18.75 -13.79 -25.23
N GLY A 211 -18.28 -12.95 -24.32
CA GLY A 211 -18.80 -11.59 -24.11
C GLY A 211 -20.20 -11.54 -23.48
N ALA A 212 -20.81 -12.68 -23.20
CA ALA A 212 -22.10 -12.85 -22.51
C ALA A 212 -22.01 -14.05 -21.56
N GLY A 213 -22.59 -13.94 -20.37
CA GLY A 213 -22.54 -15.00 -19.35
C GLY A 213 -22.03 -14.48 -18.00
N GLU A 214 -21.69 -15.42 -17.13
CA GLU A 214 -21.13 -15.10 -15.82
C GLU A 214 -19.66 -14.68 -15.95
N MET A 215 -19.22 -13.77 -15.06
CA MET A 215 -17.83 -13.35 -14.97
C MET A 215 -16.93 -14.55 -14.59
N GLU A 216 -15.78 -14.64 -15.23
CA GLU A 216 -14.73 -15.56 -14.81
C GLU A 216 -13.99 -15.00 -13.61
N PHE A 217 -13.25 -15.83 -12.92
CA PHE A 217 -12.43 -15.35 -11.80
C PHE A 217 -11.10 -16.10 -11.71
N LEU A 218 -10.12 -15.40 -11.19
CA LEU A 218 -8.88 -15.99 -10.68
C LEU A 218 -8.76 -15.69 -9.18
N ARG A 219 -8.19 -16.63 -8.45
CA ARG A 219 -7.84 -16.39 -7.04
C ARG A 219 -6.73 -15.37 -6.96
N ILE A 220 -6.78 -14.55 -5.93
CA ILE A 220 -5.80 -13.46 -5.72
C ILE A 220 -4.37 -14.01 -5.66
N GLU A 221 -4.16 -15.19 -5.05
CA GLU A 221 -2.84 -15.82 -4.97
C GLU A 221 -2.26 -16.17 -6.35
N ALA A 222 -3.11 -16.58 -7.29
CA ALA A 222 -2.68 -16.88 -8.66
C ALA A 222 -2.26 -15.59 -9.38
N VAL A 223 -3.06 -14.52 -9.23
CA VAL A 223 -2.75 -13.20 -9.80
C VAL A 223 -1.47 -12.62 -9.19
N GLU A 224 -1.29 -12.75 -7.87
CA GLU A 224 -0.06 -12.36 -7.17
C GLU A 224 1.17 -13.05 -7.78
N GLY A 225 1.10 -14.37 -7.96
CA GLY A 225 2.19 -15.15 -8.56
C GLY A 225 2.57 -14.65 -9.96
N MET A 226 1.60 -14.35 -10.81
CA MET A 226 1.81 -13.83 -12.16
C MET A 226 2.46 -12.43 -12.14
N ILE A 227 1.94 -11.52 -11.33
CA ILE A 227 2.49 -10.16 -11.21
C ILE A 227 3.91 -10.20 -10.64
N LYS A 228 4.17 -11.04 -9.64
CA LYS A 228 5.52 -11.23 -9.10
C LYS A 228 6.50 -11.72 -10.18
N GLN A 229 6.07 -12.65 -11.02
CA GLN A 229 6.89 -13.22 -12.08
C GLN A 229 7.23 -12.22 -13.19
N CYS A 230 6.35 -11.28 -13.50
CA CYS A 230 6.59 -10.29 -14.56
C CYS A 230 7.56 -9.16 -14.14
N GLY A 231 7.84 -9.00 -12.83
CA GLY A 231 8.82 -8.06 -12.33
C GLY A 231 8.40 -6.58 -12.40
N ALA A 232 7.10 -6.29 -12.40
CA ALA A 232 6.59 -4.92 -12.44
C ALA A 232 7.14 -4.07 -11.28
N SER A 233 7.57 -2.86 -11.58
CA SER A 233 8.04 -1.88 -10.59
C SER A 233 6.90 -1.05 -10.00
N LEU A 234 5.75 -1.01 -10.68
CA LEU A 234 4.53 -0.35 -10.24
C LEU A 234 3.29 -1.12 -10.71
N VAL A 235 2.37 -1.36 -9.78
CA VAL A 235 1.03 -1.87 -10.08
C VAL A 235 -0.02 -0.86 -9.63
N VAL A 236 -0.91 -0.45 -10.53
CA VAL A 236 -2.00 0.49 -10.26
C VAL A 236 -3.32 -0.25 -10.41
N ILE A 237 -4.13 -0.28 -9.35
CA ILE A 237 -5.42 -0.97 -9.30
C ILE A 237 -6.50 0.05 -8.96
N ILE A 238 -7.16 0.59 -9.99
CA ILE A 238 -8.21 1.60 -9.80
C ILE A 238 -9.57 0.90 -9.73
N THR A 239 -9.79 0.16 -8.64
CA THR A 239 -11.08 -0.45 -8.32
C THR A 239 -11.40 -0.29 -6.85
N CYS A 240 -12.70 -0.23 -6.53
CA CYS A 240 -13.17 -0.13 -5.17
C CYS A 240 -12.67 -1.33 -4.33
N ASP A 241 -12.36 -1.06 -3.05
CA ASP A 241 -12.02 -2.11 -2.08
C ASP A 241 -10.85 -3.04 -2.47
N SER A 242 -9.93 -2.57 -3.32
CA SER A 242 -8.78 -3.37 -3.77
C SER A 242 -7.58 -3.35 -2.82
N LEU A 243 -7.70 -2.66 -1.67
CA LEU A 243 -6.59 -2.44 -0.75
C LEU A 243 -5.95 -3.74 -0.25
N ARG A 244 -6.75 -4.73 0.19
CA ARG A 244 -6.22 -6.01 0.68
C ARG A 244 -5.39 -6.75 -0.37
N PHE A 245 -5.85 -6.72 -1.62
CA PHE A 245 -5.07 -7.27 -2.72
C PHE A 245 -3.80 -6.46 -2.96
N GLY A 246 -3.89 -5.15 -2.92
CA GLY A 246 -2.74 -4.26 -3.01
C GLY A 246 -1.70 -4.53 -1.92
N GLU A 247 -2.12 -4.77 -0.68
CA GLU A 247 -1.23 -5.10 0.46
C GLU A 247 -0.43 -6.40 0.21
N GLN A 248 -1.02 -7.40 -0.44
CA GLN A 248 -0.30 -8.63 -0.80
C GLN A 248 0.78 -8.34 -1.86
N LEU A 249 0.44 -7.59 -2.90
CA LEU A 249 1.38 -7.19 -3.95
C LEU A 249 2.48 -6.25 -3.45
N ALA A 250 2.17 -5.40 -2.47
CA ALA A 250 3.14 -4.44 -1.90
C ALA A 250 4.33 -5.11 -1.21
N ARG A 251 4.25 -6.43 -0.95
CA ARG A 251 5.39 -7.21 -0.43
C ARG A 251 6.57 -7.28 -1.41
N PHE A 252 6.35 -7.07 -2.70
CA PHE A 252 7.40 -7.21 -3.72
C PHE A 252 7.43 -6.12 -4.80
N THR A 253 6.44 -5.24 -4.86
CA THR A 253 6.41 -4.11 -5.83
C THR A 253 5.76 -2.87 -5.21
N ASN A 254 5.84 -1.71 -5.88
CA ASN A 254 5.06 -0.53 -5.50
C ASN A 254 3.62 -0.71 -6.00
N VAL A 255 2.66 -0.37 -5.16
CA VAL A 255 1.23 -0.55 -5.47
C VAL A 255 0.42 0.70 -5.17
N ILE A 256 -0.51 1.02 -6.06
CA ILE A 256 -1.58 1.98 -5.81
C ILE A 256 -2.89 1.20 -5.86
N ALA A 257 -3.71 1.28 -4.80
CA ALA A 257 -4.96 0.54 -4.69
C ALA A 257 -6.05 1.38 -4.02
N GLY A 258 -7.32 1.05 -4.28
CA GLY A 258 -8.48 1.71 -3.70
C GLY A 258 -8.81 1.19 -2.30
N HIS A 259 -8.94 2.08 -1.32
CA HIS A 259 -9.33 1.73 0.06
C HIS A 259 -10.82 1.95 0.35
N GLN A 260 -11.53 2.59 -0.57
CA GLN A 260 -12.95 2.90 -0.44
C GLN A 260 -13.61 2.93 -1.82
N ALA A 261 -14.91 3.28 -1.86
CA ALA A 261 -15.61 3.51 -3.12
C ALA A 261 -14.97 4.67 -3.90
N ILE A 262 -14.61 4.40 -5.15
CA ILE A 262 -13.92 5.35 -6.01
C ILE A 262 -14.94 6.14 -6.84
N ALA A 263 -14.94 7.47 -6.73
CA ALA A 263 -15.73 8.34 -7.57
C ALA A 263 -15.11 8.42 -8.98
N PRO A 264 -15.83 8.05 -10.06
CA PRO A 264 -15.26 7.96 -11.41
C PRO A 264 -14.57 9.24 -11.89
N ARG A 265 -15.18 10.41 -11.63
CA ARG A 265 -14.61 11.68 -12.04
C ARG A 265 -13.30 12.01 -11.31
N ALA A 266 -13.28 11.80 -9.99
CA ALA A 266 -12.06 12.02 -9.20
C ALA A 266 -10.93 11.09 -9.65
N ALA A 267 -11.24 9.81 -9.96
CA ALA A 267 -10.26 8.87 -10.50
C ALA A 267 -9.65 9.33 -11.82
N LEU A 268 -10.46 9.91 -12.73
CA LEU A 268 -9.97 10.42 -14.01
C LEU A 268 -9.09 11.66 -13.86
N ASP A 269 -9.52 12.59 -13.01
CA ASP A 269 -8.75 13.82 -12.76
C ASP A 269 -7.41 13.46 -12.07
N TRP A 270 -7.43 12.54 -11.13
CA TRP A 270 -6.24 11.98 -10.50
C TRP A 270 -5.32 11.29 -11.51
N ALA A 271 -5.85 10.37 -12.33
CA ALA A 271 -5.08 9.60 -13.30
C ALA A 271 -4.36 10.52 -14.31
N LYS A 272 -5.03 11.57 -14.77
CA LYS A 272 -4.45 12.56 -15.67
C LYS A 272 -3.20 13.21 -15.07
N VAL A 273 -3.30 13.71 -13.84
CA VAL A 273 -2.19 14.40 -13.15
C VAL A 273 -1.07 13.41 -12.85
N PHE A 274 -1.43 12.24 -12.33
CA PHE A 274 -0.49 11.18 -11.94
C PHE A 274 0.37 10.70 -13.13
N TYR A 275 -0.26 10.24 -14.21
CA TYR A 275 0.48 9.72 -15.36
C TYR A 275 1.26 10.80 -16.10
N GLN A 276 0.76 12.05 -16.11
CA GLN A 276 1.52 13.17 -16.64
C GLN A 276 2.80 13.40 -15.84
N ALA A 277 2.71 13.44 -14.51
CA ALA A 277 3.87 13.64 -13.65
C ALA A 277 4.90 12.51 -13.80
N LEU A 278 4.44 11.24 -13.82
CA LEU A 278 5.31 10.09 -14.07
C LEU A 278 6.03 10.18 -15.43
N SER A 279 5.33 10.64 -16.48
CA SER A 279 5.92 10.78 -17.82
C SER A 279 7.01 11.84 -17.90
N TYR A 280 6.96 12.83 -17.02
CA TYR A 280 8.02 13.84 -16.88
C TYR A 280 9.19 13.39 -16.02
N GLY A 281 9.14 12.14 -15.48
CA GLY A 281 10.19 11.58 -14.66
C GLY A 281 10.15 12.07 -13.22
N GLU A 282 9.02 12.61 -12.76
CA GLU A 282 8.81 12.90 -11.34
C GLU A 282 8.87 11.58 -10.53
N ALA A 283 9.31 11.64 -9.27
CA ALA A 283 9.31 10.50 -8.40
C ALA A 283 7.88 10.00 -8.14
N LEU A 284 7.70 8.68 -7.98
CA LEU A 284 6.39 8.03 -7.79
C LEU A 284 5.60 8.67 -6.66
N SER A 285 6.27 8.95 -5.53
CA SER A 285 5.66 9.61 -4.39
C SER A 285 5.18 11.02 -4.73
N GLN A 286 6.02 11.83 -5.40
CA GLN A 286 5.68 13.19 -5.81
C GLN A 286 4.52 13.20 -6.80
N ALA A 287 4.55 12.32 -7.80
CA ALA A 287 3.47 12.17 -8.77
C ALA A 287 2.14 11.78 -8.10
N PHE A 288 2.19 10.86 -7.13
CA PHE A 288 1.02 10.41 -6.39
C PHE A 288 0.40 11.56 -5.57
N TYR A 289 1.19 12.24 -4.73
CA TYR A 289 0.64 13.30 -3.87
C TYR A 289 0.17 14.53 -4.67
N LYS A 290 0.88 14.88 -5.73
CA LYS A 290 0.43 15.93 -6.67
C LYS A 290 -0.93 15.59 -7.30
N ALA A 291 -1.17 14.33 -7.60
CA ALA A 291 -2.46 13.87 -8.09
C ALA A 291 -3.54 13.86 -6.99
N GLN A 292 -3.20 13.49 -5.75
CA GLN A 292 -4.12 13.56 -4.60
C GLN A 292 -4.54 14.99 -4.28
N ASP A 293 -3.64 15.96 -4.38
CA ASP A 293 -3.95 17.39 -4.21
C ASP A 293 -4.91 17.90 -5.28
N ALA A 294 -4.84 17.36 -6.49
CA ALA A 294 -5.73 17.72 -7.59
C ALA A 294 -7.11 17.05 -7.48
N ALA A 295 -7.14 15.78 -7.04
CA ALA A 295 -8.36 15.01 -6.82
C ALA A 295 -8.04 13.80 -5.92
N ASP A 296 -8.83 13.58 -4.88
CA ASP A 296 -8.70 12.38 -4.03
C ASP A 296 -9.80 11.35 -4.35
N PRO A 297 -9.48 10.31 -5.15
CA PRO A 297 -10.43 9.25 -5.45
C PRO A 297 -10.50 8.16 -4.40
N GLY A 298 -9.78 8.26 -3.28
CA GLY A 298 -9.67 7.21 -2.28
C GLY A 298 -8.64 6.13 -2.64
N LEU A 299 -7.55 6.51 -3.28
CA LEU A 299 -6.41 5.65 -3.56
C LEU A 299 -5.32 5.78 -2.50
N ILE A 300 -4.56 4.71 -2.29
CA ILE A 300 -3.43 4.64 -1.38
C ILE A 300 -2.21 4.16 -2.15
N LEU A 301 -1.07 4.83 -1.94
CA LEU A 301 0.22 4.37 -2.40
C LEU A 301 0.89 3.52 -1.30
N MET A 302 1.24 2.29 -1.65
CA MET A 302 2.04 1.38 -0.84
C MET A 302 3.40 1.23 -1.54
N ALA A 303 4.33 2.12 -1.22
CA ALA A 303 5.64 2.16 -1.86
C ALA A 303 6.65 1.29 -1.10
N ARG A 304 7.36 0.41 -1.82
CA ARG A 304 8.56 -0.28 -1.33
C ARG A 304 9.82 0.58 -1.48
N SER A 305 9.84 1.38 -2.53
CA SER A 305 10.92 2.31 -2.83
C SER A 305 10.35 3.45 -3.65
N ASP A 306 10.91 4.64 -3.51
CA ASP A 306 10.57 5.70 -4.43
C ASP A 306 11.28 5.47 -5.77
N ILE A 307 10.53 5.56 -6.86
CA ILE A 307 11.02 5.31 -8.22
C ILE A 307 10.67 6.48 -9.13
N CYS A 308 11.46 6.71 -10.17
CA CYS A 308 11.06 7.54 -11.28
C CYS A 308 11.20 6.77 -12.60
N PHE A 309 10.26 6.96 -13.50
CA PHE A 309 10.31 6.35 -14.82
C PHE A 309 11.10 7.23 -15.79
N ARG A 310 12.04 6.61 -16.51
CA ARG A 310 12.73 7.25 -17.62
C ARG A 310 12.35 6.56 -18.93
N PRO A 311 12.11 7.32 -20.00
CA PRO A 311 11.86 6.71 -21.30
C PRO A 311 13.09 5.89 -21.72
N ALA A 312 12.88 4.64 -22.09
CA ALA A 312 13.92 3.88 -22.79
C ALA A 312 14.17 4.58 -24.14
N ARG A 313 15.41 4.90 -24.41
CA ARG A 313 15.83 5.53 -25.68
C ARG A 313 15.69 4.55 -26.84
#